data_797b1a509afc548c68a879b4f5b7dfd1
#
_entry.id   797b1a509afc548c68a879b4f5b7dfd1
#
_cell.length_a   1.000
_cell.length_b   1.000
_cell.length_c   1.000
_cell.angle_alpha   90.00
_cell.angle_beta   90.00
_cell.angle_gamma   90.00
#
_symmetry.space_group_name_H-M   'P 1'
#
loop_
_entity.id
_entity.type
_entity.pdbx_description
1 polymer ?
#
loop_
_entity_poly.entity_id
_entity_poly.type
_entity_poly.pdbx_seq_one_letter_code
_entity_poly.pdbx_strand_id
1 'polypeptide(L)'
;MDRLNLQVRLFFSHILVTIVGVTASSVVGNFFSPRFFQFHVRALEGRGLNIRTAHSQLLEVFEVAWARGNFWSLIIGTLAAAILSYWLARRIVQPLNQMETTVEQFANGKLDERMSNFEIPELDRLAMGFNRMAASLEDVEERRREIIDDLTHELRTPLTIIRGRLEEIADGIITATPQIYTRLIQETKRLQRLLNDLQELSQAEAGSLSLNLTAVNLRQILEPLAEKFGDQLIDSDRFLSLDCPQNLPYVMADSDRLEQILVNLLSNAIRHTPKGSISIKAWFDRDQVWVAVSDTGVGIAEAELPHVFRRFWRSQRTLAQKYAGTGIGLAICKRLVEIHRGEILVESQLGVGTTFKFFLPL
;
A
#
# COMPACT_ATOMS: atom_id res chain seq x y z
N MET A 1 10.76 37.98 -12.71
CA MET A 1 10.68 37.77 -11.25
C MET A 1 10.46 36.27 -10.88
N ASP A 2 10.39 35.37 -11.83
CA ASP A 2 10.05 33.95 -11.61
C ASP A 2 11.23 33.02 -11.23
N ARG A 3 12.42 33.55 -11.00
CA ARG A 3 13.60 32.78 -10.60
C ARG A 3 14.10 33.04 -9.17
N LEU A 4 13.42 33.90 -8.41
CA LEU A 4 13.82 34.19 -7.04
C LEU A 4 13.17 33.15 -6.10
N ASN A 5 14.01 32.55 -5.26
CA ASN A 5 13.60 31.59 -4.22
C ASN A 5 12.48 32.21 -3.35
N LEU A 6 11.48 31.42 -2.94
CA LEU A 6 10.31 31.83 -2.15
C LEU A 6 10.73 32.66 -0.91
N GLN A 7 11.85 32.34 -0.28
CA GLN A 7 12.44 33.07 0.83
C GLN A 7 12.72 34.52 0.48
N VAL A 8 13.36 34.77 -0.68
CA VAL A 8 13.72 36.09 -1.17
C VAL A 8 12.47 36.90 -1.53
N ARG A 9 11.48 36.27 -2.14
CA ARG A 9 10.20 36.94 -2.47
C ARG A 9 9.43 37.36 -1.23
N LEU A 10 9.34 36.51 -0.20
CA LEU A 10 8.70 36.84 1.07
C LEU A 10 9.46 37.97 1.81
N PHE A 11 10.78 37.89 1.83
CA PHE A 11 11.62 38.94 2.43
C PHE A 11 11.36 40.32 1.80
N PHE A 12 11.43 40.39 0.47
CA PHE A 12 11.17 41.66 -0.24
C PHE A 12 9.72 42.13 -0.08
N SER A 13 8.75 41.23 -0.06
CA SER A 13 7.34 41.56 0.17
C SER A 13 7.14 42.20 1.55
N HIS A 14 7.72 41.64 2.61
CA HIS A 14 7.61 42.20 3.97
C HIS A 14 8.30 43.54 4.10
N ILE A 15 9.48 43.68 3.50
CA ILE A 15 10.19 45.00 3.48
C ILE A 15 9.36 46.02 2.74
N LEU A 16 8.80 45.68 1.57
CA LEU A 16 7.97 46.60 0.79
C LEU A 16 6.74 47.08 1.59
N VAL A 17 6.02 46.14 2.21
CA VAL A 17 4.85 46.47 3.05
C VAL A 17 5.24 47.36 4.22
N THR A 18 6.37 47.08 4.86
CA THR A 18 6.86 47.91 5.97
C THR A 18 7.24 49.34 5.51
N ILE A 19 7.97 49.46 4.38
CA ILE A 19 8.32 50.74 3.81
C ILE A 19 7.07 51.55 3.45
N VAL A 20 6.09 50.91 2.76
CA VAL A 20 4.83 51.58 2.41
C VAL A 20 4.06 52.00 3.66
N GLY A 21 3.93 51.14 4.66
CA GLY A 21 3.25 51.45 5.91
C GLY A 21 3.88 52.60 6.68
N VAL A 22 5.21 52.57 6.84
CA VAL A 22 5.94 53.66 7.55
C VAL A 22 5.92 54.96 6.75
N THR A 23 6.06 54.90 5.43
CA THR A 23 5.98 56.07 4.56
C THR A 23 4.60 56.73 4.62
N ALA A 24 3.52 55.89 4.52
CA ALA A 24 2.15 56.37 4.64
C ALA A 24 1.90 57.02 6.04
N SER A 25 2.35 56.37 7.10
CA SER A 25 2.25 56.90 8.47
C SER A 25 2.99 58.24 8.62
N SER A 26 4.20 58.33 8.05
CA SER A 26 5.01 59.56 8.07
C SER A 26 4.35 60.70 7.28
N VAL A 27 3.80 60.40 6.08
CA VAL A 27 3.10 61.43 5.27
C VAL A 27 1.84 61.91 5.98
N VAL A 28 1.04 61.03 6.51
CA VAL A 28 -0.18 61.38 7.26
C VAL A 28 0.19 62.17 8.51
N GLY A 29 1.19 61.72 9.26
CA GLY A 29 1.66 62.41 10.45
C GLY A 29 2.20 63.80 10.16
N ASN A 30 3.03 63.97 9.12
CA ASN A 30 3.56 65.30 8.74
C ASN A 30 2.46 66.25 8.28
N PHE A 31 1.36 65.76 7.72
CA PHE A 31 0.26 66.61 7.28
C PHE A 31 -0.68 67.02 8.44
N PHE A 32 -1.01 66.08 9.32
CA PHE A 32 -1.99 66.32 10.39
C PHE A 32 -1.36 66.82 11.68
N SER A 33 -0.20 66.36 12.05
CA SER A 33 0.41 66.66 13.36
C SER A 33 0.72 68.15 13.59
N PRO A 34 1.32 68.94 12.65
CA PRO A 34 1.51 70.35 12.83
C PRO A 34 0.20 71.15 12.91
N ARG A 35 -0.83 70.71 12.10
CA ARG A 35 -2.14 71.37 12.13
C ARG A 35 -2.90 71.10 13.44
N PHE A 36 -2.79 69.95 13.97
CA PHE A 36 -3.39 69.55 15.24
C PHE A 36 -2.70 70.28 16.42
N PHE A 37 -1.37 70.40 16.36
CA PHE A 37 -0.61 71.11 17.31
C PHE A 37 -0.97 72.61 17.28
N GLN A 38 -1.01 73.24 16.11
CA GLN A 38 -1.41 74.65 15.96
C GLN A 38 -2.83 74.92 16.46
N PHE A 39 -3.79 73.99 16.19
CA PHE A 39 -5.15 74.09 16.69
C PHE A 39 -5.18 74.14 18.24
N HIS A 40 -4.43 73.26 18.90
CA HIS A 40 -4.38 73.23 20.36
C HIS A 40 -3.68 74.43 20.97
N VAL A 41 -2.61 74.92 20.35
CA VAL A 41 -1.94 76.13 20.78
C VAL A 41 -2.86 77.37 20.70
N ARG A 42 -3.61 77.56 19.62
CA ARG A 42 -4.61 78.65 19.48
C ARG A 42 -5.75 78.48 20.49
N ALA A 43 -6.18 77.28 20.82
CA ALA A 43 -7.19 77.04 21.86
C ALA A 43 -6.68 77.48 23.28
N LEU A 44 -5.42 77.30 23.57
CA LEU A 44 -4.77 77.74 24.81
C LEU A 44 -4.64 79.30 24.86
N GLU A 45 -4.28 79.95 23.76
CA GLU A 45 -4.27 81.41 23.63
C GLU A 45 -5.65 82.03 23.88
N GLY A 46 -6.72 81.37 23.34
CA GLY A 46 -8.12 81.79 23.58
C GLY A 46 -8.55 81.68 25.06
N ARG A 47 -7.84 80.95 25.90
CA ARG A 47 -8.06 80.83 27.34
C ARG A 47 -7.21 81.83 28.18
N GLY A 48 -6.61 82.80 27.51
CA GLY A 48 -5.87 83.90 28.18
C GLY A 48 -4.40 83.57 28.46
N LEU A 49 -3.84 82.52 27.96
CA LEU A 49 -2.41 82.18 28.06
C LEU A 49 -1.63 82.96 26.96
N ASN A 50 -0.69 83.78 27.35
CA ASN A 50 0.11 84.61 26.42
C ASN A 50 1.29 83.76 25.87
N ILE A 51 1.03 82.95 24.84
CA ILE A 51 2.03 82.04 24.20
C ILE A 51 2.60 82.68 22.91
N ARG A 52 2.16 83.85 22.50
CA ARG A 52 2.46 84.46 21.20
C ARG A 52 3.95 84.59 20.88
N THR A 53 4.82 84.90 21.86
CA THR A 53 6.26 85.01 21.69
C THR A 53 7.02 83.66 21.61
N ALA A 54 6.41 82.61 22.10
CA ALA A 54 7.01 81.30 22.09
C ALA A 54 6.47 80.37 20.94
N HIS A 55 5.46 80.82 20.19
CA HIS A 55 4.74 80.03 19.21
C HIS A 55 5.65 79.47 18.10
N SER A 56 6.51 80.31 17.50
CA SER A 56 7.45 79.87 16.44
C SER A 56 8.52 78.92 16.94
N GLN A 57 9.04 79.14 18.15
CA GLN A 57 10.05 78.24 18.75
C GLN A 57 9.44 76.87 19.12
N LEU A 58 8.20 76.85 19.62
CA LEU A 58 7.50 75.62 19.92
C LEU A 58 7.19 74.77 18.65
N LEU A 59 6.84 75.43 17.55
CA LEU A 59 6.63 74.75 16.27
C LEU A 59 7.93 74.12 15.72
N GLU A 60 9.05 74.92 15.76
CA GLU A 60 10.34 74.41 15.30
C GLU A 60 10.84 73.22 16.13
N VAL A 61 10.74 73.31 17.45
CA VAL A 61 11.08 72.15 18.34
C VAL A 61 10.19 70.91 18.06
N PHE A 62 8.90 71.16 17.85
CA PHE A 62 7.97 70.08 17.53
C PHE A 62 8.32 69.41 16.19
N GLU A 63 8.59 70.17 15.12
CA GLU A 63 8.95 69.62 13.81
C GLU A 63 10.26 68.85 13.86
N VAL A 64 11.28 69.32 14.58
CA VAL A 64 12.55 68.60 14.76
C VAL A 64 12.35 67.35 15.57
N ALA A 65 11.57 67.37 16.65
CA ALA A 65 11.27 66.22 17.48
C ALA A 65 10.46 65.13 16.67
N TRP A 66 9.47 65.59 15.88
CA TRP A 66 8.65 64.73 15.02
C TRP A 66 9.50 64.08 13.92
N ALA A 67 10.36 64.84 13.24
CA ALA A 67 11.24 64.28 12.20
C ALA A 67 12.22 63.24 12.76
N ARG A 68 12.79 63.48 13.94
CA ARG A 68 13.63 62.48 14.62
C ARG A 68 12.86 61.23 15.04
N GLY A 69 11.66 61.41 15.56
CA GLY A 69 10.77 60.30 15.92
C GLY A 69 10.45 59.39 14.71
N ASN A 70 10.09 60.00 13.57
CA ASN A 70 9.83 59.29 12.33
C ASN A 70 11.07 58.54 11.80
N PHE A 71 12.26 59.19 11.87
CA PHE A 71 13.51 58.54 11.46
C PHE A 71 13.84 57.29 12.27
N TRP A 72 13.74 57.37 13.60
CA TRP A 72 13.98 56.20 14.46
C TRP A 72 12.89 55.12 14.28
N SER A 73 11.64 55.51 14.08
CA SER A 73 10.53 54.61 13.81
C SER A 73 10.76 53.79 12.51
N LEU A 74 11.29 54.46 11.47
CA LEU A 74 11.64 53.79 10.21
C LEU A 74 12.74 52.75 10.42
N ILE A 75 13.81 53.09 11.13
CA ILE A 75 14.91 52.16 11.40
C ILE A 75 14.44 50.95 12.20
N ILE A 76 13.74 51.21 13.31
CA ILE A 76 13.24 50.12 14.20
C ILE A 76 12.25 49.25 13.46
N GLY A 77 11.31 49.85 12.72
CA GLY A 77 10.32 49.10 11.93
C GLY A 77 10.95 48.23 10.86
N THR A 78 11.96 48.73 10.14
CA THR A 78 12.68 47.98 9.12
C THR A 78 13.46 46.82 9.72
N LEU A 79 14.14 47.04 10.86
CA LEU A 79 14.88 46.00 11.56
C LEU A 79 13.96 44.92 12.09
N ALA A 80 12.82 45.28 12.70
CA ALA A 80 11.82 44.36 13.18
C ALA A 80 11.22 43.51 12.04
N ALA A 81 10.92 44.12 10.89
CA ALA A 81 10.44 43.41 9.70
C ALA A 81 11.48 42.44 9.15
N ALA A 82 12.75 42.82 9.11
CA ALA A 82 13.82 41.93 8.66
C ALA A 82 13.99 40.71 9.57
N ILE A 83 13.95 40.91 10.89
CA ILE A 83 14.02 39.80 11.87
C ILE A 83 12.82 38.89 11.73
N LEU A 84 11.61 39.41 11.64
CA LEU A 84 10.39 38.62 11.49
C LEU A 84 10.38 37.83 10.17
N SER A 85 10.81 38.49 9.08
CA SER A 85 10.91 37.83 7.78
C SER A 85 11.91 36.68 7.77
N TYR A 86 13.08 36.87 8.42
CA TYR A 86 14.08 35.81 8.57
C TYR A 86 13.55 34.64 9.42
N TRP A 87 12.84 34.92 10.50
CA TRP A 87 12.23 33.91 11.36
C TRP A 87 11.15 33.11 10.64
N LEU A 88 10.24 33.76 9.91
CA LEU A 88 9.22 33.15 9.10
C LEU A 88 9.82 32.26 7.98
N ALA A 89 10.88 32.76 7.32
CA ALA A 89 11.57 32.03 6.28
C ALA A 89 12.15 30.68 6.81
N ARG A 90 12.79 30.73 7.99
CA ARG A 90 13.30 29.52 8.63
C ARG A 90 12.20 28.55 9.07
N ARG A 91 11.12 29.09 9.63
CA ARG A 91 10.07 28.25 10.25
C ARG A 91 9.10 27.65 9.25
N ILE A 92 8.89 28.26 8.08
CA ILE A 92 7.91 27.80 7.10
C ILE A 92 8.56 27.36 5.79
N VAL A 93 9.43 28.19 5.22
CA VAL A 93 9.97 27.94 3.87
C VAL A 93 10.98 26.81 3.86
N GLN A 94 11.81 26.71 4.88
CA GLN A 94 12.81 25.65 4.97
C GLN A 94 12.17 24.25 5.07
N PRO A 95 11.15 23.99 5.94
CA PRO A 95 10.41 22.75 5.92
C PRO A 95 9.75 22.43 4.57
N LEU A 96 9.14 23.42 3.91
CA LEU A 96 8.52 23.21 2.60
C LEU A 96 9.54 22.77 1.53
N ASN A 97 10.73 23.38 1.51
CA ASN A 97 11.80 22.96 0.59
C ASN A 97 12.29 21.53 0.91
N GLN A 98 12.33 21.14 2.19
CA GLN A 98 12.67 19.78 2.58
C GLN A 98 11.60 18.79 2.10
N MET A 99 10.32 19.14 2.23
CA MET A 99 9.22 18.33 1.71
C MET A 99 9.31 18.18 0.19
N GLU A 100 9.58 19.27 -0.53
CA GLU A 100 9.74 19.25 -1.99
C GLU A 100 10.86 18.31 -2.41
N THR A 101 12.04 18.41 -1.79
CA THR A 101 13.18 17.53 -2.11
C THR A 101 12.90 16.06 -1.78
N THR A 102 12.21 15.77 -0.67
CA THR A 102 11.81 14.40 -0.33
C THR A 102 10.81 13.83 -1.34
N VAL A 103 9.82 14.64 -1.76
CA VAL A 103 8.86 14.23 -2.81
C VAL A 103 9.55 13.96 -4.13
N GLU A 104 10.50 14.82 -4.54
CA GLU A 104 11.27 14.62 -5.76
C GLU A 104 12.13 13.34 -5.71
N GLN A 105 12.78 13.07 -4.59
CA GLN A 105 13.57 11.85 -4.41
C GLN A 105 12.69 10.61 -4.48
N PHE A 106 11.53 10.65 -3.80
CA PHE A 106 10.54 9.59 -3.84
C PHE A 106 10.00 9.35 -5.27
N ALA A 107 9.66 10.42 -6.01
CA ALA A 107 9.21 10.35 -7.39
C ALA A 107 10.29 9.77 -8.35
N ASN A 108 11.57 9.96 -8.01
CA ASN A 108 12.71 9.38 -8.72
C ASN A 108 13.02 7.92 -8.33
N GLY A 109 12.13 7.28 -7.57
CA GLY A 109 12.19 5.85 -7.25
C GLY A 109 12.89 5.50 -5.95
N LYS A 110 13.25 6.49 -5.10
CA LYS A 110 13.75 6.23 -3.75
C LYS A 110 12.57 6.09 -2.79
N LEU A 111 11.95 4.93 -2.79
CA LEU A 111 10.73 4.67 -2.03
C LEU A 111 10.95 4.56 -0.51
N ASP A 112 12.18 4.45 -0.07
CA ASP A 112 12.62 4.42 1.33
C ASP A 112 12.69 5.81 1.98
N GLU A 113 12.66 6.88 1.19
CA GLU A 113 12.72 8.25 1.71
C GLU A 113 11.44 8.58 2.50
N ARG A 114 11.64 9.28 3.63
CA ARG A 114 10.55 9.69 4.53
C ARG A 114 10.70 11.15 4.93
N MET A 115 9.57 11.82 5.09
CA MET A 115 9.54 13.15 5.68
C MET A 115 9.78 13.08 7.18
N SER A 116 10.63 13.98 7.70
CA SER A 116 10.84 14.15 9.13
C SER A 116 9.61 14.80 9.80
N ASN A 117 9.56 14.74 11.13
CA ASN A 117 8.53 15.44 11.89
C ASN A 117 8.77 16.95 11.85
N PHE A 118 7.70 17.72 11.75
CA PHE A 118 7.74 19.18 11.71
C PHE A 118 7.08 19.77 12.95
N GLU A 119 7.60 20.92 13.43
CA GLU A 119 7.03 21.64 14.58
C GLU A 119 5.65 22.23 14.30
N ILE A 120 5.32 22.49 13.02
CA ILE A 120 4.04 23.06 12.60
C ILE A 120 3.04 21.92 12.41
N PRO A 121 1.93 21.87 13.17
CA PRO A 121 0.98 20.73 13.15
C PRO A 121 0.38 20.44 11.78
N GLU A 122 0.20 21.46 10.93
CA GLU A 122 -0.33 21.31 9.58
C GLU A 122 0.67 20.59 8.66
N LEU A 123 1.95 20.95 8.76
CA LEU A 123 3.03 20.33 8.00
C LEU A 123 3.31 18.91 8.50
N ASP A 124 3.25 18.70 9.82
CA ASP A 124 3.44 17.38 10.41
C ASP A 124 2.34 16.40 9.98
N ARG A 125 1.07 16.85 9.96
CA ARG A 125 -0.04 16.03 9.42
C ARG A 125 0.16 15.67 7.95
N LEU A 126 0.67 16.59 7.14
CA LEU A 126 0.98 16.35 5.73
C LEU A 126 2.13 15.33 5.60
N ALA A 127 3.18 15.47 6.40
CA ALA A 127 4.31 14.54 6.44
C ALA A 127 3.87 13.13 6.84
N MET A 128 3.03 13.01 7.87
CA MET A 128 2.46 11.71 8.28
C MET A 128 1.58 11.09 7.17
N GLY A 129 0.81 11.91 6.46
CA GLY A 129 0.01 11.46 5.32
C GLY A 129 0.87 10.93 4.19
N PHE A 130 1.90 11.68 3.83
CA PHE A 130 2.90 11.26 2.84
C PHE A 130 3.62 9.97 3.25
N ASN A 131 4.11 9.89 4.48
CA ASN A 131 4.84 8.72 4.97
C ASN A 131 3.99 7.44 4.95
N ARG A 132 2.68 7.54 5.23
CA ARG A 132 1.75 6.40 5.09
C ARG A 132 1.58 5.98 3.63
N MET A 133 1.43 6.94 2.72
CA MET A 133 1.36 6.67 1.29
C MET A 133 2.67 6.05 0.78
N ALA A 134 3.81 6.59 1.20
CA ALA A 134 5.14 6.09 0.84
C ALA A 134 5.36 4.65 1.31
N ALA A 135 5.00 4.32 2.56
CA ALA A 135 5.07 2.97 3.09
C ALA A 135 4.17 2.00 2.30
N SER A 136 2.95 2.42 1.97
CA SER A 136 2.04 1.58 1.17
C SER A 136 2.57 1.31 -0.24
N LEU A 137 3.19 2.30 -0.89
CA LEU A 137 3.76 2.13 -2.22
C LEU A 137 5.03 1.26 -2.20
N GLU A 138 5.88 1.43 -1.20
CA GLU A 138 7.07 0.60 -0.99
C GLU A 138 6.68 -0.87 -0.83
N ASP A 139 5.71 -1.17 0.04
CA ASP A 139 5.15 -2.51 0.24
C ASP A 139 4.59 -3.13 -1.06
N VAL A 140 3.94 -2.33 -1.92
CA VAL A 140 3.42 -2.80 -3.21
C VAL A 140 4.55 -3.13 -4.16
N GLU A 141 5.58 -2.27 -4.23
CA GLU A 141 6.72 -2.47 -5.14
C GLU A 141 7.63 -3.63 -4.68
N GLU A 142 7.80 -3.82 -3.38
CA GLU A 142 8.52 -4.96 -2.81
C GLU A 142 7.81 -6.27 -3.15
N ARG A 143 6.51 -6.35 -2.91
CA ARG A 143 5.69 -7.52 -3.29
C ARG A 143 5.72 -7.80 -4.79
N ARG A 144 5.72 -6.75 -5.61
CA ARG A 144 5.84 -6.89 -7.06
C ARG A 144 7.19 -7.48 -7.48
N ARG A 145 8.29 -7.03 -6.85
CA ARG A 145 9.64 -7.58 -7.11
C ARG A 145 9.73 -9.04 -6.69
N GLU A 146 9.23 -9.39 -5.50
CA GLU A 146 9.18 -10.78 -5.05
C GLU A 146 8.47 -11.69 -6.06
N ILE A 147 7.30 -11.23 -6.59
CA ILE A 147 6.55 -11.99 -7.59
C ILE A 147 7.39 -12.22 -8.86
N ILE A 148 8.08 -11.19 -9.35
CA ILE A 148 8.88 -11.28 -10.57
C ILE A 148 10.07 -12.23 -10.37
N ASP A 149 10.73 -12.16 -9.22
CA ASP A 149 11.86 -13.03 -8.90
C ASP A 149 11.42 -14.50 -8.78
N ASP A 150 10.37 -14.76 -8.03
CA ASP A 150 9.79 -16.10 -7.88
C ASP A 150 9.37 -16.69 -9.22
N LEU A 151 8.69 -15.89 -10.07
CA LEU A 151 8.31 -16.24 -11.42
C LEU A 151 9.50 -16.62 -12.28
N THR A 152 10.53 -15.78 -12.26
CA THR A 152 11.74 -16.00 -13.06
C THR A 152 12.37 -17.34 -12.69
N HIS A 153 12.40 -17.68 -11.41
CA HIS A 153 12.92 -18.95 -10.93
C HIS A 153 12.06 -20.15 -11.35
N GLU A 154 10.74 -20.07 -11.18
CA GLU A 154 9.81 -21.17 -11.50
C GLU A 154 9.63 -21.39 -13.01
N LEU A 155 9.82 -20.36 -13.85
CA LEU A 155 9.83 -20.50 -15.31
C LEU A 155 11.16 -21.04 -15.85
N ARG A 156 12.27 -20.63 -15.26
CA ARG A 156 13.62 -21.01 -15.74
C ARG A 156 13.84 -22.51 -15.68
N THR A 157 13.41 -23.17 -14.60
CA THR A 157 13.63 -24.60 -14.38
C THR A 157 13.00 -25.47 -15.49
N PRO A 158 11.67 -25.43 -15.76
CA PRO A 158 11.06 -26.24 -16.82
C PRO A 158 11.56 -25.87 -18.22
N LEU A 159 11.84 -24.58 -18.48
CA LEU A 159 12.43 -24.14 -19.76
C LEU A 159 13.81 -24.74 -20.00
N THR A 160 14.64 -24.79 -18.96
CA THR A 160 15.98 -25.40 -19.06
C THR A 160 15.88 -26.91 -19.31
N ILE A 161 14.93 -27.60 -18.66
CA ILE A 161 14.69 -29.02 -18.88
C ILE A 161 14.21 -29.28 -20.32
N ILE A 162 13.23 -28.50 -20.79
CA ILE A 162 12.71 -28.64 -22.16
C ILE A 162 13.84 -28.38 -23.16
N ARG A 163 14.57 -27.29 -23.04
CA ARG A 163 15.67 -26.91 -23.94
C ARG A 163 16.75 -27.98 -23.94
N GLY A 164 17.25 -28.38 -22.78
CA GLY A 164 18.33 -29.36 -22.70
C GLY A 164 17.96 -30.70 -23.33
N ARG A 165 16.70 -31.17 -23.13
CA ARG A 165 16.24 -32.41 -23.79
C ARG A 165 16.09 -32.27 -25.30
N LEU A 166 15.67 -31.12 -25.80
CA LEU A 166 15.60 -30.85 -27.23
C LEU A 166 17.00 -30.74 -27.85
N GLU A 167 17.97 -30.11 -27.19
CA GLU A 167 19.37 -30.03 -27.58
C GLU A 167 20.00 -31.44 -27.63
N GLU A 168 19.83 -32.27 -26.58
CA GLU A 168 20.31 -33.66 -26.57
C GLU A 168 19.74 -34.51 -27.72
N ILE A 169 18.49 -34.28 -28.13
CA ILE A 169 17.87 -34.98 -29.30
C ILE A 169 18.47 -34.43 -30.57
N ALA A 170 18.63 -33.10 -30.72
CA ALA A 170 19.16 -32.46 -31.93
C ALA A 170 20.61 -32.85 -32.20
N ASP A 171 21.42 -32.99 -31.15
CA ASP A 171 22.82 -33.40 -31.20
C ASP A 171 23.01 -34.91 -31.37
N GLY A 172 21.90 -35.68 -31.41
CA GLY A 172 21.94 -37.13 -31.55
C GLY A 172 22.46 -37.88 -30.31
N ILE A 173 22.57 -37.18 -29.15
CA ILE A 173 23.05 -37.75 -27.87
C ILE A 173 22.03 -38.75 -27.32
N ILE A 174 20.73 -38.43 -27.47
CA ILE A 174 19.63 -39.32 -27.05
C ILE A 174 18.68 -39.56 -28.23
N THR A 175 18.14 -40.77 -28.30
CA THR A 175 17.07 -41.10 -29.26
C THR A 175 15.72 -40.57 -28.77
N ALA A 176 14.98 -39.88 -29.61
CA ALA A 176 13.66 -39.37 -29.31
C ALA A 176 12.68 -40.53 -29.12
N THR A 177 12.33 -40.85 -27.87
CA THR A 177 11.38 -41.86 -27.49
C THR A 177 10.02 -41.27 -27.10
N PRO A 178 8.90 -42.01 -27.21
CA PRO A 178 7.58 -41.57 -26.74
C PRO A 178 7.59 -41.03 -25.29
N GLN A 179 8.39 -41.65 -24.43
CA GLN A 179 8.55 -41.25 -23.02
C GLN A 179 9.16 -39.88 -22.89
N ILE A 180 10.13 -39.52 -23.73
CA ILE A 180 10.76 -38.19 -23.74
C ILE A 180 9.75 -37.13 -24.18
N TYR A 181 9.02 -37.38 -25.26
CA TYR A 181 7.96 -36.50 -25.74
C TYR A 181 6.88 -36.29 -24.67
N THR A 182 6.44 -37.36 -24.00
CA THR A 182 5.46 -37.30 -22.91
C THR A 182 5.98 -36.37 -21.79
N ARG A 183 7.25 -36.46 -21.40
CA ARG A 183 7.85 -35.57 -20.38
C ARG A 183 7.89 -34.11 -20.84
N LEU A 184 8.28 -33.85 -22.09
CA LEU A 184 8.28 -32.49 -22.66
C LEU A 184 6.88 -31.88 -22.67
N ILE A 185 5.87 -32.67 -23.06
CA ILE A 185 4.45 -32.26 -23.00
C ILE A 185 4.02 -31.98 -21.56
N GLN A 186 4.43 -32.79 -20.61
CA GLN A 186 4.12 -32.55 -19.18
C GLN A 186 4.73 -31.24 -18.66
N GLU A 187 5.99 -30.95 -19.00
CA GLU A 187 6.63 -29.70 -18.61
C GLU A 187 5.98 -28.47 -19.29
N THR A 188 5.59 -28.59 -20.55
CA THR A 188 4.84 -27.54 -21.25
C THR A 188 3.47 -27.28 -20.61
N LYS A 189 2.73 -28.35 -20.28
CA LYS A 189 1.46 -28.23 -19.56
C LYS A 189 1.62 -27.63 -18.16
N ARG A 190 2.75 -27.91 -17.51
CA ARG A 190 3.09 -27.32 -16.21
C ARG A 190 3.31 -25.80 -16.34
N LEU A 191 4.08 -25.36 -17.36
CA LEU A 191 4.29 -23.95 -17.67
C LEU A 191 2.98 -23.22 -17.95
N GLN A 192 2.11 -23.82 -18.76
CA GLN A 192 0.82 -23.24 -19.10
C GLN A 192 -0.07 -23.06 -17.83
N ARG A 193 -0.12 -24.06 -16.95
CA ARG A 193 -0.83 -23.94 -15.67
C ARG A 193 -0.26 -22.83 -14.79
N LEU A 194 1.07 -22.75 -14.70
CA LEU A 194 1.75 -21.72 -13.91
C LEU A 194 1.41 -20.31 -14.41
N LEU A 195 1.38 -20.10 -15.73
CA LEU A 195 0.98 -18.82 -16.32
C LEU A 195 -0.49 -18.47 -16.05
N ASN A 196 -1.39 -19.46 -16.17
CA ASN A 196 -2.81 -19.25 -15.87
C ASN A 196 -3.04 -18.94 -14.38
N ASP A 197 -2.42 -19.71 -13.48
CA ASP A 197 -2.49 -19.51 -12.02
C ASP A 197 -1.99 -18.10 -11.64
N LEU A 198 -0.92 -17.65 -12.30
CA LEU A 198 -0.38 -16.32 -12.07
C LEU A 198 -1.29 -15.19 -12.56
N GLN A 199 -1.81 -15.33 -13.78
CA GLN A 199 -2.74 -14.35 -14.35
C GLN A 199 -3.95 -14.19 -13.42
N GLU A 200 -4.48 -15.29 -12.94
CA GLU A 200 -5.62 -15.27 -12.03
C GLU A 200 -5.30 -14.64 -10.69
N LEU A 201 -4.16 -15.01 -10.08
CA LEU A 201 -3.72 -14.42 -8.83
C LEU A 201 -3.50 -12.91 -8.97
N SER A 202 -2.89 -12.47 -10.09
CA SER A 202 -2.69 -11.05 -10.39
C SER A 202 -4.02 -10.29 -10.49
N GLN A 203 -5.04 -10.87 -11.16
CA GLN A 203 -6.38 -10.26 -11.25
C GLN A 203 -7.07 -10.20 -9.88
N ALA A 204 -6.93 -11.25 -9.08
CA ALA A 204 -7.52 -11.31 -7.75
C ALA A 204 -6.88 -10.30 -6.78
N GLU A 205 -5.57 -10.08 -6.88
CA GLU A 205 -4.84 -9.09 -6.05
C GLU A 205 -5.09 -7.65 -6.46
N ALA A 206 -5.19 -7.40 -7.76
CA ALA A 206 -5.54 -6.08 -8.28
C ALA A 206 -6.98 -5.65 -7.94
N GLY A 207 -7.77 -6.54 -7.31
CA GLY A 207 -9.20 -6.29 -7.05
C GLY A 207 -10.04 -6.22 -8.33
N SER A 208 -9.48 -6.62 -9.48
CA SER A 208 -10.16 -6.61 -10.78
C SER A 208 -10.96 -7.89 -11.04
N LEU A 209 -10.84 -8.89 -10.16
CA LEU A 209 -11.64 -10.10 -10.23
C LEU A 209 -13.07 -9.78 -9.75
N SER A 210 -14.01 -9.64 -10.68
CA SER A 210 -15.43 -9.50 -10.37
C SER A 210 -16.00 -10.87 -10.06
N LEU A 211 -16.63 -11.05 -8.87
CA LEU A 211 -17.37 -12.25 -8.52
C LEU A 211 -18.79 -12.17 -9.07
N ASN A 212 -19.26 -13.27 -9.64
CA ASN A 212 -20.67 -13.47 -9.97
C ASN A 212 -21.38 -14.10 -8.77
N LEU A 213 -21.70 -13.29 -7.76
CA LEU A 213 -22.33 -13.77 -6.53
C LEU A 213 -23.78 -14.19 -6.78
N THR A 214 -24.06 -15.46 -6.53
CA THR A 214 -25.40 -16.05 -6.59
C THR A 214 -25.69 -16.85 -5.31
N ALA A 215 -26.95 -17.17 -5.05
CA ALA A 215 -27.30 -18.06 -3.95
C ALA A 215 -26.94 -19.52 -4.31
N VAL A 216 -25.84 -20.01 -3.76
CA VAL A 216 -25.25 -21.31 -4.06
C VAL A 216 -25.60 -22.35 -3.00
N ASN A 217 -26.05 -23.51 -3.43
CA ASN A 217 -26.14 -24.72 -2.61
C ASN A 217 -24.83 -25.47 -2.70
N LEU A 218 -24.02 -25.45 -1.65
CA LEU A 218 -22.70 -26.09 -1.63
C LEU A 218 -22.76 -27.59 -1.94
N ARG A 219 -23.85 -28.30 -1.58
CA ARG A 219 -24.01 -29.70 -1.86
C ARG A 219 -23.97 -30.01 -3.37
N GLN A 220 -24.57 -29.13 -4.19
CA GLN A 220 -24.57 -29.27 -5.66
C GLN A 220 -23.17 -29.17 -6.28
N ILE A 221 -22.22 -28.55 -5.58
CA ILE A 221 -20.81 -28.49 -6.01
C ILE A 221 -20.02 -29.66 -5.41
N LEU A 222 -20.26 -29.99 -4.14
CA LEU A 222 -19.47 -30.98 -3.41
C LEU A 222 -19.74 -32.40 -3.89
N GLU A 223 -21.00 -32.79 -4.18
CA GLU A 223 -21.34 -34.12 -4.61
C GLU A 223 -20.69 -34.54 -5.96
N PRO A 224 -20.82 -33.72 -7.04
CA PRO A 224 -20.17 -34.05 -8.31
C PRO A 224 -18.65 -34.10 -8.23
N LEU A 225 -18.06 -33.24 -7.40
CA LEU A 225 -16.61 -33.24 -7.17
C LEU A 225 -16.16 -34.48 -6.41
N ALA A 226 -16.91 -34.92 -5.39
CA ALA A 226 -16.61 -36.12 -4.64
C ALA A 226 -16.71 -37.36 -5.52
N GLU A 227 -17.72 -37.47 -6.39
CA GLU A 227 -17.83 -38.53 -7.38
C GLU A 227 -16.66 -38.54 -8.37
N LYS A 228 -16.39 -37.40 -9.01
CA LYS A 228 -15.31 -37.24 -10.01
C LYS A 228 -13.93 -37.61 -9.47
N PHE A 229 -13.60 -37.16 -8.26
CA PHE A 229 -12.33 -37.50 -7.63
C PHE A 229 -12.33 -38.91 -7.02
N GLY A 230 -13.47 -39.40 -6.53
CA GLY A 230 -13.65 -40.76 -6.07
C GLY A 230 -13.35 -41.78 -7.16
N ASP A 231 -13.90 -41.57 -8.36
CA ASP A 231 -13.66 -42.44 -9.55
C ASP A 231 -12.17 -42.52 -9.92
N GLN A 232 -11.42 -41.43 -9.76
CA GLN A 232 -9.97 -41.40 -10.01
C GLN A 232 -9.17 -42.23 -8.97
N LEU A 233 -9.77 -42.58 -7.85
CA LEU A 233 -9.14 -43.31 -6.76
C LEU A 233 -9.51 -44.78 -6.68
N ILE A 234 -10.43 -45.29 -7.52
CA ILE A 234 -10.97 -46.64 -7.47
C ILE A 234 -9.86 -47.73 -7.50
N ASP A 235 -8.81 -47.51 -8.32
CA ASP A 235 -7.69 -48.45 -8.45
C ASP A 235 -6.51 -48.12 -7.53
N SER A 236 -6.72 -47.33 -6.46
CA SER A 236 -5.68 -46.90 -5.55
C SER A 236 -5.99 -47.24 -4.09
N ASP A 237 -4.98 -47.37 -3.25
CA ASP A 237 -5.11 -47.56 -1.79
C ASP A 237 -5.64 -46.32 -1.07
N ARG A 238 -6.55 -45.56 -1.68
CA ARG A 238 -7.07 -44.29 -1.18
C ARG A 238 -8.59 -44.25 -1.24
N PHE A 239 -9.21 -43.63 -0.23
CA PHE A 239 -10.65 -43.51 -0.13
C PHE A 239 -11.05 -42.04 0.00
N LEU A 240 -12.07 -41.60 -0.73
CA LEU A 240 -12.68 -40.29 -0.61
C LEU A 240 -14.07 -40.43 0.02
N SER A 241 -14.34 -39.62 1.06
CA SER A 241 -15.66 -39.58 1.70
C SER A 241 -16.20 -38.16 1.70
N LEU A 242 -17.52 -38.01 1.61
CA LEU A 242 -18.24 -36.73 1.70
C LEU A 242 -19.23 -36.79 2.86
N ASP A 243 -19.08 -35.86 3.80
CA ASP A 243 -20.03 -35.60 4.89
C ASP A 243 -20.64 -34.18 4.68
N CYS A 244 -21.81 -34.16 4.04
CA CYS A 244 -22.52 -32.94 3.69
C CYS A 244 -24.00 -33.03 4.06
N PRO A 245 -24.47 -32.32 5.12
CA PRO A 245 -25.87 -32.29 5.50
C PRO A 245 -26.79 -31.82 4.37
N GLN A 246 -28.01 -32.36 4.30
CA GLN A 246 -28.99 -31.94 3.30
C GLN A 246 -29.52 -30.53 3.52
N ASN A 247 -29.45 -30.01 4.73
CA ASN A 247 -30.06 -28.75 5.19
C ASN A 247 -29.03 -27.64 5.34
N LEU A 248 -27.93 -27.64 4.56
CA LEU A 248 -27.02 -26.49 4.57
C LEU A 248 -27.70 -25.24 4.00
N PRO A 249 -27.52 -24.07 4.65
CA PRO A 249 -28.00 -22.80 4.11
C PRO A 249 -27.31 -22.50 2.76
N TYR A 250 -28.01 -21.73 1.91
CA TYR A 250 -27.41 -21.14 0.72
C TYR A 250 -26.41 -20.08 1.13
N VAL A 251 -25.30 -20.00 0.42
CA VAL A 251 -24.27 -18.94 0.59
C VAL A 251 -24.25 -18.03 -0.63
N MET A 252 -24.00 -16.75 -0.42
CA MET A 252 -23.80 -15.82 -1.53
C MET A 252 -22.37 -15.94 -2.06
N ALA A 253 -22.21 -16.68 -3.16
CA ALA A 253 -20.89 -17.01 -3.67
C ALA A 253 -20.87 -17.15 -5.21
N ASP A 254 -19.69 -17.15 -5.77
CA ASP A 254 -19.44 -17.50 -7.17
C ASP A 254 -19.15 -19.03 -7.26
N SER A 255 -20.06 -19.76 -7.92
CA SER A 255 -19.99 -21.23 -8.01
C SER A 255 -18.70 -21.72 -8.66
N ASP A 256 -18.24 -21.05 -9.73
CA ASP A 256 -17.05 -21.46 -10.48
C ASP A 256 -15.79 -21.27 -9.62
N ARG A 257 -15.75 -20.20 -8.84
CA ARG A 257 -14.65 -19.92 -7.92
C ARG A 257 -14.65 -20.86 -6.71
N LEU A 258 -15.82 -21.25 -6.22
CA LEU A 258 -15.92 -22.28 -5.18
C LEU A 258 -15.46 -23.65 -5.68
N GLU A 259 -15.89 -24.04 -6.87
CA GLU A 259 -15.42 -25.28 -7.49
C GLU A 259 -13.90 -25.26 -7.61
N GLN A 260 -13.31 -24.16 -8.03
CA GLN A 260 -11.87 -23.99 -8.15
C GLN A 260 -11.13 -24.14 -6.83
N ILE A 261 -11.63 -23.49 -5.73
CA ILE A 261 -11.06 -23.66 -4.38
C ILE A 261 -11.05 -25.16 -4.02
N LEU A 262 -12.18 -25.83 -4.18
CA LEU A 262 -12.34 -27.25 -3.83
C LEU A 262 -11.46 -28.17 -4.68
N VAL A 263 -11.36 -27.93 -5.98
CA VAL A 263 -10.47 -28.67 -6.89
C VAL A 263 -9.01 -28.53 -6.47
N ASN A 264 -8.59 -27.32 -6.09
CA ASN A 264 -7.23 -27.08 -5.63
C ASN A 264 -6.94 -27.81 -4.31
N LEU A 265 -7.85 -27.74 -3.32
CA LEU A 265 -7.70 -28.40 -2.03
C LEU A 265 -7.71 -29.92 -2.18
N LEU A 266 -8.65 -30.49 -2.96
CA LEU A 266 -8.74 -31.91 -3.21
C LEU A 266 -7.53 -32.46 -3.97
N SER A 267 -7.09 -31.75 -5.01
CA SER A 267 -5.90 -32.13 -5.77
C SER A 267 -4.66 -32.12 -4.88
N ASN A 268 -4.58 -31.19 -3.93
CA ASN A 268 -3.51 -31.14 -2.95
C ASN A 268 -3.56 -32.31 -1.98
N ALA A 269 -4.73 -32.60 -1.39
CA ALA A 269 -4.95 -33.74 -0.52
C ALA A 269 -4.58 -35.07 -1.20
N ILE A 270 -5.06 -35.30 -2.44
CA ILE A 270 -4.77 -36.53 -3.22
C ILE A 270 -3.27 -36.65 -3.51
N ARG A 271 -2.59 -35.55 -3.82
CA ARG A 271 -1.16 -35.54 -4.11
C ARG A 271 -0.31 -35.94 -2.91
N HIS A 272 -0.70 -35.48 -1.72
CA HIS A 272 0.06 -35.67 -0.51
C HIS A 272 -0.37 -36.88 0.33
N THR A 273 -1.37 -37.62 -0.15
CA THR A 273 -1.84 -38.88 0.47
C THR A 273 -1.52 -40.07 -0.44
N PRO A 274 -0.33 -40.67 -0.32
CA PRO A 274 -0.01 -41.87 -1.12
C PRO A 274 -0.92 -43.05 -0.83
N LYS A 275 -1.31 -43.22 0.44
CA LYS A 275 -2.24 -44.25 0.94
C LYS A 275 -3.05 -43.68 2.09
N GLY A 276 -4.30 -44.07 2.23
CA GLY A 276 -5.16 -43.63 3.33
C GLY A 276 -6.48 -43.01 2.88
N SER A 277 -6.99 -42.03 3.63
CA SER A 277 -8.30 -41.42 3.39
C SER A 277 -8.24 -39.92 3.18
N ILE A 278 -9.17 -39.44 2.37
CA ILE A 278 -9.45 -38.02 2.17
C ILE A 278 -10.93 -37.82 2.51
N SER A 279 -11.25 -36.76 3.21
CA SER A 279 -12.64 -36.45 3.56
C SER A 279 -12.98 -35.00 3.25
N ILE A 280 -14.18 -34.81 2.73
CA ILE A 280 -14.78 -33.48 2.58
C ILE A 280 -15.87 -33.39 3.62
N LYS A 281 -15.86 -32.38 4.45
CA LYS A 281 -16.89 -32.11 5.43
C LYS A 281 -17.45 -30.73 5.27
N ALA A 282 -18.79 -30.57 5.28
CA ALA A 282 -19.45 -29.29 5.29
C ALA A 282 -20.42 -29.21 6.49
N TRP A 283 -20.45 -28.07 7.15
CA TRP A 283 -21.37 -27.82 8.27
C TRP A 283 -21.71 -26.35 8.40
N PHE A 284 -22.78 -26.09 9.10
CA PHE A 284 -23.20 -24.72 9.45
C PHE A 284 -22.91 -24.46 10.92
N ASP A 285 -22.30 -23.32 11.21
CA ASP A 285 -22.05 -22.83 12.57
C ASP A 285 -22.31 -21.33 12.66
N ARG A 286 -23.26 -20.95 13.50
CA ARG A 286 -23.72 -19.57 13.68
C ARG A 286 -24.22 -18.95 12.35
N ASP A 287 -23.49 -17.98 11.80
CA ASP A 287 -23.83 -17.29 10.53
C ASP A 287 -22.84 -17.64 9.39
N GLN A 288 -22.21 -18.81 9.48
CA GLN A 288 -21.15 -19.20 8.55
C GLN A 288 -21.34 -20.65 8.11
N VAL A 289 -21.10 -20.91 6.84
CA VAL A 289 -20.99 -22.26 6.32
C VAL A 289 -19.53 -22.62 6.14
N TRP A 290 -19.13 -23.68 6.81
CA TRP A 290 -17.77 -24.20 6.80
C TRP A 290 -17.63 -25.35 5.84
N VAL A 291 -16.47 -25.41 5.17
CA VAL A 291 -16.05 -26.56 4.36
C VAL A 291 -14.62 -26.93 4.76
N ALA A 292 -14.39 -28.21 5.03
CA ALA A 292 -13.08 -28.76 5.34
C ALA A 292 -12.73 -29.89 4.37
N VAL A 293 -11.48 -29.90 3.90
CA VAL A 293 -10.86 -31.00 3.18
C VAL A 293 -9.74 -31.53 4.05
N SER A 294 -9.86 -32.77 4.51
CA SER A 294 -8.89 -33.42 5.39
C SER A 294 -8.27 -34.62 4.69
N ASP A 295 -6.98 -34.83 4.90
CA ASP A 295 -6.21 -35.96 4.40
C ASP A 295 -5.41 -36.63 5.51
N THR A 296 -5.13 -37.93 5.34
CA THR A 296 -4.24 -38.69 6.23
C THR A 296 -2.87 -38.90 5.61
N GLY A 297 -2.36 -37.88 4.91
CA GLY A 297 -1.11 -37.92 4.18
C GLY A 297 0.11 -37.62 5.05
N VAL A 298 1.14 -37.11 4.40
CA VAL A 298 2.44 -36.86 5.03
C VAL A 298 2.43 -35.76 6.09
N GLY A 299 1.40 -34.92 6.12
CA GLY A 299 1.30 -33.76 7.01
C GLY A 299 2.34 -32.68 6.73
N ILE A 300 2.23 -31.58 7.46
CA ILE A 300 3.08 -30.39 7.36
C ILE A 300 3.72 -30.14 8.73
N ALA A 301 4.98 -29.75 8.75
CA ALA A 301 5.67 -29.42 9.99
C ALA A 301 5.13 -28.07 10.55
N GLU A 302 5.03 -27.95 11.86
CA GLU A 302 4.49 -26.76 12.53
C GLU A 302 5.18 -25.46 12.09
N ALA A 303 6.51 -25.51 11.93
CA ALA A 303 7.31 -24.36 11.46
C ALA A 303 6.99 -23.93 10.02
N GLU A 304 6.38 -24.82 9.20
CA GLU A 304 6.02 -24.55 7.82
C GLU A 304 4.58 -24.02 7.67
N LEU A 305 3.69 -24.23 8.66
CA LEU A 305 2.28 -23.82 8.61
C LEU A 305 2.06 -22.31 8.30
N PRO A 306 2.83 -21.38 8.87
CA PRO A 306 2.65 -19.95 8.56
C PRO A 306 2.93 -19.59 7.09
N HIS A 307 3.58 -20.50 6.36
CA HIS A 307 4.06 -20.25 5.00
C HIS A 307 3.26 -20.95 3.91
N VAL A 308 2.36 -21.87 4.23
CA VAL A 308 1.65 -22.72 3.24
C VAL A 308 0.80 -21.94 2.24
N PHE A 309 0.32 -20.76 2.61
CA PHE A 309 -0.44 -19.87 1.73
C PHE A 309 0.44 -18.84 0.99
N ARG A 310 1.77 -18.86 1.21
CA ARG A 310 2.67 -18.01 0.41
C ARG A 310 2.74 -18.53 -1.01
N ARG A 311 2.90 -17.65 -1.95
CA ARG A 311 3.08 -17.96 -3.37
C ARG A 311 4.35 -18.79 -3.55
N PHE A 312 4.32 -19.74 -4.48
CA PHE A 312 5.44 -20.63 -4.82
C PHE A 312 6.00 -21.43 -3.65
N TRP A 313 5.37 -21.34 -2.48
CA TRP A 313 5.82 -22.10 -1.32
C TRP A 313 5.62 -23.61 -1.54
N ARG A 314 6.63 -24.36 -1.16
CA ARG A 314 6.66 -25.83 -1.24
C ARG A 314 7.50 -26.37 -0.10
N SER A 315 7.04 -27.39 0.60
CA SER A 315 7.84 -28.05 1.62
C SER A 315 9.10 -28.67 1.01
N GLN A 316 10.23 -28.49 1.67
CA GLN A 316 11.52 -29.05 1.21
C GLN A 316 11.47 -30.57 1.01
N ARG A 317 10.62 -31.28 1.77
CA ARG A 317 10.42 -32.72 1.64
C ARG A 317 9.67 -33.11 0.37
N THR A 318 8.80 -32.25 -0.11
CA THR A 318 8.00 -32.46 -1.34
C THR A 318 8.79 -32.12 -2.61
N LEU A 319 9.84 -31.32 -2.52
CA LEU A 319 10.75 -31.01 -3.63
C LEU A 319 11.42 -32.26 -4.20
N ALA A 320 11.63 -33.28 -3.38
CA ALA A 320 12.20 -34.58 -3.79
C ALA A 320 11.21 -35.48 -4.51
N GLN A 321 9.90 -35.19 -4.50
CA GLN A 321 8.87 -36.00 -5.13
C GLN A 321 8.57 -35.52 -6.56
N LYS A 322 8.46 -36.46 -7.47
CA LYS A 322 8.29 -36.29 -8.93
C LYS A 322 7.04 -35.48 -9.38
N TYR A 323 6.15 -35.11 -8.45
CA TYR A 323 4.84 -34.49 -8.74
C TYR A 323 4.67 -33.13 -8.06
N ALA A 324 5.58 -32.23 -8.31
CA ALA A 324 5.50 -30.91 -7.72
C ALA A 324 4.43 -30.03 -8.40
N GLY A 325 3.51 -29.48 -7.63
CA GLY A 325 2.57 -28.45 -8.06
C GLY A 325 3.25 -27.11 -8.36
N THR A 326 2.48 -26.11 -8.80
CA THR A 326 2.97 -24.75 -9.06
C THR A 326 3.33 -23.97 -7.80
N GLY A 327 2.79 -24.38 -6.63
CA GLY A 327 2.94 -23.63 -5.37
C GLY A 327 2.06 -22.38 -5.29
N ILE A 328 1.20 -22.15 -6.29
CA ILE A 328 0.29 -20.99 -6.34
C ILE A 328 -1.13 -21.36 -5.88
N GLY A 329 -1.55 -22.62 -6.05
CA GLY A 329 -2.94 -23.04 -5.82
C GLY A 329 -3.49 -22.69 -4.44
N LEU A 330 -2.72 -22.87 -3.35
CA LEU A 330 -3.16 -22.49 -2.00
C LEU A 330 -3.24 -20.96 -1.80
N ALA A 331 -2.35 -20.20 -2.43
CA ALA A 331 -2.42 -18.74 -2.42
C ALA A 331 -3.68 -18.24 -3.16
N ILE A 332 -4.04 -18.87 -4.29
CA ILE A 332 -5.29 -18.61 -5.00
C ILE A 332 -6.49 -18.95 -4.11
N CYS A 333 -6.51 -20.13 -3.45
CA CYS A 333 -7.58 -20.50 -2.53
C CYS A 333 -7.79 -19.45 -1.45
N LYS A 334 -6.70 -19.01 -0.79
CA LYS A 334 -6.77 -17.97 0.23
C LYS A 334 -7.37 -16.69 -0.33
N ARG A 335 -6.90 -16.24 -1.47
CA ARG A 335 -7.39 -14.99 -2.07
C ARG A 335 -8.85 -15.07 -2.50
N LEU A 336 -9.26 -16.18 -3.11
CA LEU A 336 -10.65 -16.38 -3.50
C LEU A 336 -11.59 -16.42 -2.28
N VAL A 337 -11.19 -17.10 -1.20
CA VAL A 337 -11.97 -17.12 0.05
C VAL A 337 -12.07 -15.71 0.66
N GLU A 338 -10.98 -14.94 0.70
CA GLU A 338 -10.97 -13.56 1.20
C GLU A 338 -11.90 -12.63 0.39
N ILE A 339 -11.94 -12.77 -0.94
CA ILE A 339 -12.83 -11.96 -1.79
C ILE A 339 -14.31 -12.32 -1.52
N HIS A 340 -14.60 -13.59 -1.15
CA HIS A 340 -15.92 -14.02 -0.68
C HIS A 340 -16.20 -13.61 0.78
N ARG A 341 -15.32 -12.80 1.42
CA ARG A 341 -15.43 -12.38 2.83
C ARG A 341 -15.34 -13.52 3.83
N GLY A 342 -14.73 -14.63 3.43
CA GLY A 342 -14.42 -15.77 4.27
C GLY A 342 -12.98 -15.76 4.76
N GLU A 343 -12.62 -16.80 5.49
CA GLU A 343 -11.25 -17.07 5.94
C GLU A 343 -10.91 -18.54 5.72
N ILE A 344 -9.67 -18.83 5.34
CA ILE A 344 -9.14 -20.19 5.18
C ILE A 344 -8.09 -20.47 6.25
N LEU A 345 -8.20 -21.64 6.88
CA LEU A 345 -7.31 -22.09 7.96
C LEU A 345 -6.69 -23.42 7.59
N VAL A 346 -5.55 -23.73 8.21
CA VAL A 346 -4.86 -25.01 8.07
C VAL A 346 -4.53 -25.58 9.45
N GLU A 347 -4.77 -26.87 9.62
CA GLU A 347 -4.35 -27.65 10.77
C GLU A 347 -3.63 -28.88 10.23
N SER A 348 -2.42 -29.15 10.73
CA SER A 348 -1.65 -30.31 10.25
C SER A 348 -0.70 -30.81 11.32
N GLN A 349 -0.47 -32.11 11.28
CA GLN A 349 0.55 -32.77 12.08
C GLN A 349 1.35 -33.69 11.17
N LEU A 350 2.66 -33.56 11.25
CA LEU A 350 3.59 -34.33 10.43
C LEU A 350 3.42 -35.84 10.67
N GLY A 351 3.23 -36.61 9.56
CA GLY A 351 2.99 -38.04 9.59
C GLY A 351 1.57 -38.47 9.95
N VAL A 352 0.67 -37.53 10.24
CA VAL A 352 -0.74 -37.80 10.57
C VAL A 352 -1.66 -37.35 9.44
N GLY A 353 -1.47 -36.14 8.91
CA GLY A 353 -2.26 -35.55 7.83
C GLY A 353 -2.48 -34.08 7.95
N THR A 354 -3.30 -33.53 7.02
CA THR A 354 -3.59 -32.10 6.94
C THR A 354 -5.08 -31.87 6.77
N THR A 355 -5.60 -30.80 7.39
CA THR A 355 -6.95 -30.30 7.20
C THR A 355 -6.89 -28.84 6.78
N PHE A 356 -7.37 -28.53 5.59
CA PHE A 356 -7.68 -27.18 5.16
C PHE A 356 -9.16 -26.95 5.35
N LYS A 357 -9.53 -25.88 6.06
CA LYS A 357 -10.93 -25.50 6.28
C LYS A 357 -11.15 -24.02 5.99
N PHE A 358 -12.26 -23.72 5.37
CA PHE A 358 -12.66 -22.34 5.12
C PHE A 358 -14.12 -22.11 5.44
N PHE A 359 -14.50 -20.86 5.70
CA PHE A 359 -15.89 -20.50 5.83
C PHE A 359 -16.30 -19.44 4.82
N LEU A 360 -17.60 -19.42 4.56
CA LEU A 360 -18.30 -18.38 3.80
C LEU A 360 -19.40 -17.79 4.68
N PRO A 361 -19.55 -16.46 4.74
CA PRO A 361 -20.68 -15.82 5.41
C PRO A 361 -21.98 -16.11 4.63
N LEU A 362 -23.13 -16.05 5.33
CA LEU A 362 -24.45 -16.18 4.72
C LEU A 362 -24.83 -14.95 3.91
#